data_98543cd2940d624bb41a5a26c825255d
#
_entry.id   98543cd2940d624bb41a5a26c825255d
#
_cell.length_a   1.000
_cell.length_b   1.000
_cell.length_c   1.000
_cell.angle_alpha   90.00
_cell.angle_beta   90.00
_cell.angle_gamma   90.00
#
_symmetry.space_group_name_H-M   'P 1'
#
loop_
_entity.id
_entity.type
_entity.pdbx_description
1 polymer ?
#
loop_
_entity_poly.entity_id
_entity_poly.type
_entity_poly.pdbx_seq_one_letter_code
_entity_poly.pdbx_strand_id
1 'polypeptide(L)'
;FYENNGGDKNFYRAGVYSRNAVQGYLIDKATAEKYKITSITQLKDPKLAALFDTDGDGKADLTGCNPGWGCELAINKHLQGLDLSSSITHKQGNYQALIADTITRYKAAKPILYYVWTPFWVNTVLRPGKEVSWLEVPNIPAAQGDDQTQLPNGKNYGFKLNQQYILANKAWAEQNPAAAKLFE
;
A
#
# COMPACT_ATOMS: atom_id res chain seq x y z
N PHE A 1 15.50 -4.42 -6.15
CA PHE A 1 16.50 -3.70 -6.98
C PHE A 1 17.91 -3.84 -6.42
N TYR A 2 18.18 -3.39 -5.20
CA TYR A 2 19.51 -3.33 -4.59
C TYR A 2 20.25 -4.68 -4.62
N GLU A 3 19.69 -5.72 -4.01
CA GLU A 3 20.30 -7.06 -3.93
C GLU A 3 20.51 -7.66 -5.33
N ASN A 4 19.51 -7.54 -6.20
CA ASN A 4 19.53 -8.12 -7.56
C ASN A 4 20.53 -7.42 -8.50
N ASN A 5 21.09 -6.27 -8.10
CA ASN A 5 22.05 -5.50 -8.87
C ASN A 5 23.41 -5.39 -8.18
N GLY A 6 23.73 -6.32 -7.27
CA GLY A 6 25.04 -6.47 -6.67
C GLY A 6 25.24 -5.84 -5.30
N GLY A 7 24.18 -5.25 -4.71
CA GLY A 7 24.20 -4.76 -3.33
C GLY A 7 25.37 -3.84 -3.03
N ASP A 8 26.01 -4.05 -1.88
CA ASP A 8 27.17 -3.26 -1.41
C ASP A 8 28.41 -3.33 -2.32
N LYS A 9 28.42 -4.21 -3.33
CA LYS A 9 29.51 -4.22 -4.32
C LYS A 9 29.42 -3.06 -5.29
N ASN A 10 28.20 -2.71 -5.72
CA ASN A 10 27.93 -1.75 -6.77
C ASN A 10 27.37 -0.43 -6.25
N PHE A 11 26.77 -0.44 -5.05
CA PHE A 11 26.10 0.71 -4.47
C PHE A 11 26.74 1.15 -3.16
N TYR A 12 26.84 2.47 -2.99
CA TYR A 12 26.97 3.13 -1.71
C TYR A 12 25.56 3.35 -1.16
N ARG A 13 25.24 2.68 -0.06
CA ARG A 13 23.95 2.82 0.62
C ARG A 13 24.16 3.65 1.88
N ALA A 14 23.74 4.88 1.82
CA ALA A 14 23.84 5.82 2.93
C ALA A 14 22.48 6.01 3.61
N GLY A 15 22.38 6.92 4.50
CA GLY A 15 21.27 7.36 5.32
C GLY A 15 19.87 6.83 5.04
N VAL A 16 19.12 6.61 6.08
CA VAL A 16 17.70 6.24 5.94
C VAL A 16 16.88 7.49 5.70
N TYR A 17 16.45 7.70 4.48
CA TYR A 17 15.61 8.81 4.09
C TYR A 17 14.22 8.78 4.76
N SER A 18 13.61 7.60 4.83
CA SER A 18 12.32 7.39 5.50
C SER A 18 12.31 6.07 6.26
N ARG A 19 11.85 6.12 7.51
CA ARG A 19 11.69 4.95 8.38
C ARG A 19 10.21 4.66 8.62
N ASN A 20 9.90 3.40 8.89
CA ASN A 20 8.55 2.97 9.28
C ASN A 20 7.47 3.37 8.26
N ALA A 21 7.80 3.32 6.97
CA ALA A 21 6.87 3.59 5.90
C ALA A 21 5.79 2.51 5.86
N VAL A 22 4.56 2.90 6.21
CA VAL A 22 3.39 2.01 6.24
C VAL A 22 2.79 1.89 4.84
N GLN A 23 2.29 0.71 4.51
CA GLN A 23 1.53 0.44 3.30
C GLN A 23 0.25 -0.30 3.68
N GLY A 24 -0.78 -0.19 2.87
CA GLY A 24 -2.02 -0.93 3.10
C GLY A 24 -3.21 -0.40 2.32
N TYR A 25 -4.37 -0.89 2.71
CA TYR A 25 -5.65 -0.51 2.12
C TYR A 25 -6.34 0.53 2.98
N LEU A 26 -6.97 1.50 2.32
CA LEU A 26 -7.78 2.51 2.99
C LEU A 26 -9.13 2.66 2.31
N ILE A 27 -10.10 3.07 3.11
CA ILE A 27 -11.43 3.51 2.66
C ILE A 27 -11.72 4.90 3.22
N ASP A 28 -12.68 5.61 2.62
CA ASP A 28 -13.13 6.86 3.21
C ASP A 28 -13.68 6.66 4.62
N LYS A 29 -13.38 7.60 5.49
CA LYS A 29 -13.72 7.51 6.92
C LYS A 29 -15.22 7.49 7.15
N ALA A 30 -15.99 8.22 6.36
CA ALA A 30 -17.43 8.27 6.48
C ALA A 30 -18.08 6.90 6.27
N THR A 31 -17.63 6.17 5.23
CA THR A 31 -18.07 4.79 4.97
C THR A 31 -17.59 3.84 6.06
N ALA A 32 -16.32 3.95 6.49
CA ALA A 32 -15.77 3.13 7.56
C ALA A 32 -16.59 3.24 8.85
N GLU A 33 -16.91 4.45 9.28
CA GLU A 33 -17.68 4.71 10.52
C GLU A 33 -19.14 4.28 10.39
N LYS A 34 -19.79 4.63 9.27
CA LYS A 34 -21.21 4.33 9.03
C LYS A 34 -21.48 2.82 9.04
N TYR A 35 -20.62 2.04 8.39
CA TYR A 35 -20.80 0.60 8.24
C TYR A 35 -19.91 -0.21 9.19
N LYS A 36 -19.13 0.45 10.06
CA LYS A 36 -18.20 -0.18 11.01
C LYS A 36 -17.19 -1.12 10.33
N ILE A 37 -16.66 -0.68 9.17
CA ILE A 37 -15.68 -1.44 8.40
C ILE A 37 -14.28 -1.10 8.95
N THR A 38 -13.60 -2.11 9.48
CA THR A 38 -12.25 -2.00 10.07
C THR A 38 -11.26 -2.99 9.45
N SER A 39 -11.75 -4.01 8.76
CA SER A 39 -10.91 -5.04 8.12
C SER A 39 -11.35 -5.28 6.68
N ILE A 40 -10.38 -5.56 5.81
CA ILE A 40 -10.64 -5.90 4.41
C ILE A 40 -11.51 -7.16 4.26
N THR A 41 -11.45 -8.09 5.21
CA THR A 41 -12.23 -9.34 5.18
C THR A 41 -13.73 -9.13 5.33
N GLN A 42 -14.16 -7.97 5.86
CA GLN A 42 -15.59 -7.64 5.93
C GLN A 42 -16.19 -7.42 4.53
N LEU A 43 -15.35 -7.15 3.52
CA LEU A 43 -15.80 -7.04 2.13
C LEU A 43 -16.15 -8.38 1.48
N LYS A 44 -16.10 -9.49 2.21
CA LYS A 44 -16.77 -10.75 1.83
C LYS A 44 -18.29 -10.61 1.83
N ASP A 45 -18.84 -9.71 2.64
CA ASP A 45 -20.28 -9.41 2.61
C ASP A 45 -20.59 -8.64 1.32
N PRO A 46 -21.45 -9.20 0.43
CA PRO A 46 -21.79 -8.55 -0.83
C PRO A 46 -22.40 -7.15 -0.67
N LYS A 47 -23.10 -6.91 0.45
CA LYS A 47 -23.68 -5.58 0.73
C LYS A 47 -22.60 -4.52 1.01
N LEU A 48 -21.51 -4.92 1.67
CA LEU A 48 -20.39 -4.04 1.94
C LEU A 48 -19.50 -3.89 0.69
N ALA A 49 -19.29 -4.97 -0.07
CA ALA A 49 -18.54 -4.92 -1.32
C ALA A 49 -19.19 -3.96 -2.33
N ALA A 50 -20.51 -4.05 -2.48
CA ALA A 50 -21.29 -3.20 -3.40
C ALA A 50 -21.18 -1.68 -3.11
N LEU A 51 -20.76 -1.26 -1.91
CA LEU A 51 -20.50 0.15 -1.61
C LEU A 51 -19.34 0.71 -2.45
N PHE A 52 -18.38 -0.13 -2.79
CA PHE A 52 -17.15 0.20 -3.50
C PHE A 52 -17.16 -0.27 -4.96
N ASP A 53 -18.27 -0.83 -5.43
CA ASP A 53 -18.48 -1.23 -6.82
C ASP A 53 -18.60 0.02 -7.70
N THR A 54 -17.75 0.12 -8.72
CA THR A 54 -17.70 1.29 -9.60
C THR A 54 -18.14 0.99 -11.03
N ASP A 55 -18.25 -0.28 -11.40
CA ASP A 55 -18.60 -0.72 -12.74
C ASP A 55 -19.87 -1.62 -12.81
N GLY A 56 -20.46 -1.97 -11.65
CA GLY A 56 -21.73 -2.68 -11.57
C GLY A 56 -21.61 -4.20 -11.63
N ASP A 57 -20.41 -4.75 -11.37
CA ASP A 57 -20.18 -6.20 -11.36
C ASP A 57 -20.51 -6.87 -10.02
N GLY A 58 -20.88 -6.09 -9.01
CA GLY A 58 -21.22 -6.52 -7.66
C GLY A 58 -20.03 -6.74 -6.74
N LYS A 59 -18.81 -6.44 -7.18
CA LYS A 59 -17.59 -6.55 -6.37
C LYS A 59 -17.07 -5.17 -5.96
N ALA A 60 -16.32 -5.14 -4.89
CA ALA A 60 -15.58 -3.95 -4.51
C ALA A 60 -14.40 -3.71 -5.45
N ASP A 61 -14.26 -2.51 -5.99
CA ASP A 61 -13.14 -2.11 -6.83
C ASP A 61 -12.00 -1.56 -5.98
N LEU A 62 -10.99 -2.38 -5.75
CA LEU A 62 -9.77 -1.97 -5.09
C LEU A 62 -8.84 -1.28 -6.09
N THR A 63 -8.68 0.03 -5.98
CA THR A 63 -7.61 0.76 -6.68
C THR A 63 -6.25 0.24 -6.19
N GLY A 64 -5.58 -0.55 -7.00
CA GLY A 64 -4.31 -1.19 -6.70
C GLY A 64 -3.12 -0.41 -7.21
N CYS A 65 -2.19 -1.09 -7.86
CA CYS A 65 -0.96 -0.47 -8.35
C CYS A 65 -0.58 -0.97 -9.76
N ASN A 66 0.54 -0.47 -10.29
CA ASN A 66 0.99 -0.88 -11.62
C ASN A 66 1.31 -2.37 -11.66
N PRO A 67 0.96 -3.06 -12.75
CA PRO A 67 1.46 -4.41 -13.02
C PRO A 67 2.99 -4.44 -12.96
N GLY A 68 3.54 -5.50 -12.34
CA GLY A 68 4.98 -5.68 -12.15
C GLY A 68 5.55 -5.00 -10.91
N TRP A 69 4.77 -4.22 -10.17
CA TRP A 69 5.20 -3.70 -8.87
C TRP A 69 5.04 -4.75 -7.76
N GLY A 70 5.86 -4.65 -6.69
CA GLY A 70 5.77 -5.57 -5.56
C GLY A 70 4.41 -5.54 -4.84
N CYS A 71 3.71 -4.41 -4.86
CA CYS A 71 2.37 -4.29 -4.32
C CYS A 71 1.33 -5.12 -5.09
N GLU A 72 1.48 -5.27 -6.41
CA GLU A 72 0.59 -6.13 -7.21
C GLU A 72 0.61 -7.57 -6.69
N LEU A 73 1.81 -8.12 -6.52
CA LEU A 73 1.98 -9.49 -6.03
C LEU A 73 1.42 -9.65 -4.60
N ALA A 74 1.66 -8.67 -3.74
CA ALA A 74 1.14 -8.68 -2.37
C ALA A 74 -0.39 -8.59 -2.34
N ILE A 75 -1.00 -7.68 -3.11
CA ILE A 75 -2.46 -7.55 -3.20
C ILE A 75 -3.09 -8.85 -3.71
N ASN A 76 -2.57 -9.41 -4.80
CA ASN A 76 -3.09 -10.67 -5.36
C ASN A 76 -2.98 -11.82 -4.35
N LYS A 77 -1.87 -11.90 -3.61
CA LYS A 77 -1.70 -12.89 -2.53
C LYS A 77 -2.72 -12.69 -1.40
N HIS A 78 -2.99 -11.45 -0.99
CA HIS A 78 -3.99 -11.14 0.02
C HIS A 78 -5.39 -11.55 -0.45
N LEU A 79 -5.78 -11.17 -1.67
CA LEU A 79 -7.10 -11.50 -2.20
C LEU A 79 -7.31 -13.02 -2.30
N GLN A 80 -6.30 -13.76 -2.74
CA GLN A 80 -6.35 -15.21 -2.83
C GLN A 80 -6.33 -15.87 -1.44
N GLY A 81 -5.37 -15.49 -0.60
CA GLY A 81 -5.14 -16.13 0.71
C GLY A 81 -6.23 -15.84 1.74
N LEU A 82 -7.02 -14.78 1.54
CA LEU A 82 -8.16 -14.40 2.37
C LEU A 82 -9.50 -14.72 1.72
N ASP A 83 -9.56 -15.46 0.59
CA ASP A 83 -10.77 -15.78 -0.17
C ASP A 83 -11.59 -14.53 -0.53
N LEU A 84 -10.94 -13.47 -0.98
CA LEU A 84 -11.56 -12.19 -1.34
C LEU A 84 -11.71 -12.01 -2.86
N SER A 85 -11.14 -12.89 -3.68
CA SER A 85 -11.16 -12.78 -5.15
C SER A 85 -12.56 -12.83 -5.77
N SER A 86 -13.54 -13.38 -5.04
CA SER A 86 -14.94 -13.40 -5.46
C SER A 86 -15.70 -12.10 -5.14
N SER A 87 -15.19 -11.28 -4.21
CA SER A 87 -15.86 -10.08 -3.70
C SER A 87 -15.09 -8.78 -3.95
N ILE A 88 -13.81 -8.86 -4.33
CA ILE A 88 -12.97 -7.71 -4.63
C ILE A 88 -12.30 -7.88 -5.98
N THR A 89 -12.41 -6.86 -6.82
CA THR A 89 -11.66 -6.73 -8.08
C THR A 89 -10.43 -5.85 -7.85
N HIS A 90 -9.23 -6.38 -8.15
CA HIS A 90 -7.99 -5.60 -8.11
C HIS A 90 -7.87 -4.78 -9.39
N LYS A 91 -8.22 -3.50 -9.35
CA LYS A 91 -8.03 -2.58 -10.48
C LYS A 91 -6.56 -2.22 -10.61
N GLN A 92 -5.94 -2.72 -11.66
CA GLN A 92 -4.53 -2.51 -11.98
C GLN A 92 -4.37 -1.55 -13.15
N GLY A 93 -3.28 -0.79 -13.15
CA GLY A 93 -2.99 0.15 -14.24
C GLY A 93 -2.00 1.22 -13.83
N ASN A 94 -1.95 2.30 -14.56
CA ASN A 94 -1.14 3.47 -14.17
C ASN A 94 -1.65 4.01 -12.84
N TYR A 95 -0.85 3.85 -11.77
CA TYR A 95 -1.24 4.23 -10.42
C TYR A 95 -1.64 5.70 -10.31
N GLN A 96 -0.94 6.61 -11.01
CA GLN A 96 -1.23 8.04 -10.93
C GLN A 96 -2.62 8.36 -11.51
N ALA A 97 -3.01 7.69 -12.58
CA ALA A 97 -4.34 7.85 -13.15
C ALA A 97 -5.43 7.27 -12.24
N LEU A 98 -5.20 6.05 -11.73
CA LEU A 98 -6.15 5.38 -10.84
C LEU A 98 -6.37 6.17 -9.53
N ILE A 99 -5.30 6.71 -8.94
CA ILE A 99 -5.43 7.47 -7.69
C ILE A 99 -6.06 8.85 -7.91
N ALA A 100 -5.88 9.46 -9.09
CA ALA A 100 -6.56 10.70 -9.44
C ALA A 100 -8.08 10.49 -9.55
N ASP A 101 -8.53 9.37 -10.13
CA ASP A 101 -9.93 8.98 -10.13
C ASP A 101 -10.46 8.73 -8.71
N THR A 102 -9.72 8.00 -7.89
CA THR A 102 -10.04 7.76 -6.48
C THR A 102 -10.27 9.07 -5.71
N ILE A 103 -9.38 10.07 -5.89
CA ILE A 103 -9.52 11.40 -5.28
C ILE A 103 -10.76 12.13 -5.81
N THR A 104 -11.05 12.00 -7.10
CA THR A 104 -12.23 12.60 -7.72
C THR A 104 -13.51 12.01 -7.16
N ARG A 105 -13.57 10.69 -7.00
CA ARG A 105 -14.69 10.00 -6.35
C ARG A 105 -14.87 10.44 -4.90
N TYR A 106 -13.78 10.53 -4.13
CA TYR A 106 -13.82 11.03 -2.75
C TYR A 106 -14.41 12.44 -2.68
N LYS A 107 -13.95 13.37 -3.55
CA LYS A 107 -14.49 14.74 -3.63
C LYS A 107 -15.98 14.78 -4.00
N ALA A 108 -16.46 13.78 -4.71
CA ALA A 108 -17.87 13.60 -5.03
C ALA A 108 -18.67 12.89 -3.93
N ALA A 109 -18.11 12.74 -2.74
CA ALA A 109 -18.67 12.01 -1.58
C ALA A 109 -19.08 10.56 -1.91
N LYS A 110 -18.37 9.91 -2.82
CA LYS A 110 -18.56 8.49 -3.15
C LYS A 110 -17.57 7.63 -2.36
N PRO A 111 -17.95 6.42 -1.95
CA PRO A 111 -17.04 5.49 -1.29
C PRO A 111 -15.82 5.18 -2.16
N ILE A 112 -14.67 5.03 -1.51
CA ILE A 112 -13.39 4.70 -2.14
C ILE A 112 -12.72 3.55 -1.41
N LEU A 113 -12.05 2.68 -2.15
CA LEU A 113 -11.19 1.59 -1.64
C LEU A 113 -9.90 1.60 -2.45
N TYR A 114 -8.76 1.79 -1.79
CA TYR A 114 -7.50 1.95 -2.51
C TYR A 114 -6.30 1.49 -1.69
N TYR A 115 -5.21 1.16 -2.39
CA TYR A 115 -3.89 0.90 -1.85
C TYR A 115 -3.05 2.18 -1.86
N VAL A 116 -2.28 2.40 -0.82
CA VAL A 116 -1.30 3.50 -0.73
C VAL A 116 -0.16 3.15 0.21
N TRP A 117 0.94 3.89 0.11
CA TRP A 117 2.07 3.85 1.03
C TRP A 117 2.37 5.24 1.61
N THR A 118 3.15 5.25 2.70
CA THR A 118 3.66 6.47 3.33
C THR A 118 5.19 6.49 3.28
N PRO A 119 5.83 7.66 3.16
CA PRO A 119 5.25 8.96 2.83
C PRO A 119 4.92 9.07 1.34
N PHE A 120 3.76 9.63 1.01
CA PHE A 120 3.36 9.87 -0.38
C PHE A 120 2.42 11.07 -0.46
N TRP A 121 2.42 11.82 -1.57
CA TRP A 121 1.64 13.06 -1.71
C TRP A 121 0.13 12.85 -1.52
N VAL A 122 -0.39 11.69 -1.90
CA VAL A 122 -1.81 11.33 -1.70
C VAL A 122 -2.23 11.49 -0.24
N ASN A 123 -1.32 11.19 0.70
CA ASN A 123 -1.60 11.31 2.12
C ASN A 123 -1.69 12.77 2.63
N THR A 124 -1.45 13.75 1.77
CA THR A 124 -1.73 15.16 2.07
C THR A 124 -3.16 15.56 1.73
N VAL A 125 -3.80 14.83 0.82
CA VAL A 125 -5.20 15.01 0.38
C VAL A 125 -6.13 14.06 1.10
N LEU A 126 -5.80 12.76 1.08
CA LEU A 126 -6.52 11.69 1.76
C LEU A 126 -5.72 11.28 3.01
N ARG A 127 -5.85 12.09 4.08
CA ARG A 127 -5.05 11.93 5.30
C ARG A 127 -5.58 10.78 6.16
N PRO A 128 -4.74 9.75 6.42
CA PRO A 128 -5.13 8.66 7.32
C PRO A 128 -5.54 9.15 8.71
N GLY A 129 -6.65 8.63 9.22
CA GLY A 129 -7.25 9.01 10.48
C GLY A 129 -8.16 10.26 10.41
N LYS A 130 -8.09 11.04 9.34
CA LYS A 130 -8.92 12.24 9.14
C LYS A 130 -9.93 12.05 8.01
N GLU A 131 -9.47 11.91 6.78
CA GLU A 131 -10.30 11.69 5.59
C GLU A 131 -10.55 10.22 5.32
N VAL A 132 -9.58 9.37 5.68
CA VAL A 132 -9.60 7.93 5.37
C VAL A 132 -9.16 7.09 6.57
N SER A 133 -9.55 5.82 6.56
CA SER A 133 -9.24 4.84 7.61
C SER A 133 -8.51 3.63 7.01
N TRP A 134 -7.47 3.17 7.70
CA TRP A 134 -6.78 1.94 7.38
C TRP A 134 -7.68 0.74 7.62
N LEU A 135 -7.61 -0.23 6.72
CA LEU A 135 -8.22 -1.55 6.90
C LEU A 135 -7.19 -2.54 7.45
N GLU A 136 -7.55 -3.25 8.48
CA GLU A 136 -6.74 -4.36 8.99
C GLU A 136 -6.78 -5.53 8.02
N VAL A 137 -5.64 -6.19 7.87
CA VAL A 137 -5.48 -7.40 7.06
C VAL A 137 -5.03 -8.50 8.01
N PRO A 138 -5.83 -9.54 8.24
CA PRO A 138 -5.43 -10.65 9.11
C PRO A 138 -4.26 -11.43 8.48
N ASN A 139 -3.51 -12.12 9.32
CA ASN A 139 -2.45 -13.02 8.88
C ASN A 139 -3.02 -14.10 7.95
N ILE A 140 -2.30 -14.39 6.87
CA ILE A 140 -2.66 -15.43 5.92
C ILE A 140 -1.99 -16.73 6.37
N PRO A 141 -2.74 -17.78 6.75
CA PRO A 141 -2.18 -19.00 7.31
C PRO A 141 -1.14 -19.72 6.44
N ALA A 142 -1.29 -19.60 5.11
CA ALA A 142 -0.39 -20.24 4.13
C ALA A 142 0.92 -19.47 3.88
N ALA A 143 1.06 -18.27 4.43
CA ALA A 143 2.26 -17.45 4.28
C ALA A 143 3.20 -17.68 5.48
N GLN A 144 3.83 -18.86 5.55
CA GLN A 144 4.88 -19.10 6.55
C GLN A 144 5.95 -17.98 6.47
N GLY A 145 6.14 -17.26 7.59
CA GLY A 145 7.13 -16.18 7.69
C GLY A 145 6.57 -14.75 7.55
N ASP A 146 5.27 -14.54 7.54
CA ASP A 146 4.63 -13.23 7.37
C ASP A 146 4.29 -12.51 8.69
N ASP A 147 4.78 -12.98 9.84
CA ASP A 147 4.70 -12.27 11.14
C ASP A 147 5.34 -10.86 11.11
N GLN A 148 6.06 -10.56 10.01
CA GLN A 148 6.74 -9.28 9.80
C GLN A 148 5.82 -8.16 9.30
N THR A 149 4.53 -8.43 9.07
CA THR A 149 3.57 -7.40 8.66
C THR A 149 2.86 -6.73 9.84
N GLN A 150 2.97 -7.32 11.03
CA GLN A 150 2.43 -6.72 12.24
C GLN A 150 3.27 -5.51 12.66
N LEU A 151 2.57 -4.40 12.91
CA LEU A 151 3.19 -3.16 13.37
C LEU A 151 3.49 -3.23 14.88
N PRO A 152 4.42 -2.39 15.38
CA PRO A 152 4.73 -2.33 16.83
C PRO A 152 3.52 -2.00 17.72
N ASN A 153 2.48 -1.36 17.17
CA ASN A 153 1.23 -1.05 17.88
C ASN A 153 0.20 -2.19 17.84
N GLY A 154 0.57 -3.37 17.36
CA GLY A 154 -0.28 -4.54 17.25
C GLY A 154 -1.22 -4.56 16.04
N LYS A 155 -1.28 -3.49 15.24
CA LYS A 155 -2.08 -3.44 14.01
C LYS A 155 -1.37 -4.20 12.88
N ASN A 156 -2.14 -4.80 11.99
CA ASN A 156 -1.63 -5.44 10.79
C ASN A 156 -2.36 -4.91 9.55
N TYR A 157 -1.61 -4.31 8.63
CA TYR A 157 -2.15 -3.80 7.37
C TYR A 157 -1.73 -4.65 6.16
N GLY A 158 -1.16 -5.86 6.42
CA GLY A 158 -0.81 -6.85 5.40
C GLY A 158 0.52 -6.62 4.69
N PHE A 159 1.21 -5.53 4.97
CA PHE A 159 2.46 -5.16 4.31
C PHE A 159 3.56 -4.93 5.33
N LYS A 160 4.79 -5.35 4.97
CA LYS A 160 5.98 -5.06 5.79
C LYS A 160 6.24 -3.56 5.83
N LEU A 161 6.74 -3.09 6.97
CA LEU A 161 7.26 -1.73 7.06
C LEU A 161 8.42 -1.56 6.09
N ASN A 162 8.38 -0.50 5.31
CA ASN A 162 9.47 -0.14 4.41
C ASN A 162 10.42 0.87 5.05
N GLN A 163 11.67 0.78 4.61
CA GLN A 163 12.68 1.81 4.82
C GLN A 163 13.21 2.25 3.47
N GLN A 164 13.33 3.54 3.28
CA GLN A 164 13.89 4.13 2.07
C GLN A 164 15.30 4.63 2.35
N TYR A 165 16.22 4.25 1.48
CA TYR A 165 17.63 4.59 1.57
C TYR A 165 18.05 5.43 0.38
N ILE A 166 19.08 6.25 0.59
CA ILE A 166 19.76 6.91 -0.50
C ILE A 166 20.77 5.92 -1.08
N LEU A 167 20.73 5.73 -2.39
CA LEU A 167 21.66 4.89 -3.13
C LEU A 167 22.44 5.74 -4.11
N ALA A 168 23.76 5.54 -4.15
CA ALA A 168 24.64 6.10 -5.17
C ALA A 168 25.50 5.01 -5.79
N ASN A 169 26.07 5.27 -6.97
CA ASN A 169 27.10 4.40 -7.53
C ASN A 169 28.31 4.41 -6.58
N LYS A 170 28.81 3.22 -6.24
CA LYS A 170 29.90 3.08 -5.24
C LYS A 170 31.18 3.79 -5.65
N ALA A 171 31.65 3.54 -6.86
CA ALA A 171 32.87 4.15 -7.35
C ALA A 171 32.76 5.68 -7.42
N TRP A 172 31.60 6.19 -7.79
CA TRP A 172 31.34 7.64 -7.76
C TRP A 172 31.38 8.20 -6.33
N ALA A 173 30.74 7.54 -5.38
CA ALA A 173 30.72 7.98 -3.98
C ALA A 173 32.13 8.00 -3.36
N GLU A 174 32.95 6.99 -3.67
CA GLU A 174 34.36 6.92 -3.22
C GLU A 174 35.22 8.05 -3.80
N GLN A 175 34.94 8.46 -5.04
CA GLN A 175 35.63 9.58 -5.70
C GLN A 175 35.13 10.97 -5.25
N ASN A 176 33.95 11.03 -4.62
CA ASN A 176 33.29 12.28 -4.20
C ASN A 176 32.85 12.22 -2.73
N PRO A 177 33.82 12.10 -1.77
CA PRO A 177 33.49 11.86 -0.36
C PRO A 177 32.70 13.00 0.28
N ALA A 178 32.92 14.25 -0.13
CA ALA A 178 32.14 15.38 0.37
C ALA A 178 30.65 15.30 -0.04
N ALA A 179 30.37 14.86 -1.26
CA ALA A 179 29.00 14.64 -1.72
C ALA A 179 28.38 13.39 -1.07
N ALA A 180 29.16 12.31 -0.92
CA ALA A 180 28.70 11.10 -0.24
C ALA A 180 28.26 11.37 1.20
N LYS A 181 28.95 12.26 1.91
CA LYS A 181 28.61 12.69 3.26
C LYS A 181 27.24 13.37 3.37
N LEU A 182 26.74 14.00 2.30
CA LEU A 182 25.37 14.58 2.30
C LEU A 182 24.27 13.51 2.31
N PHE A 183 24.63 12.26 2.01
CA PHE A 183 23.67 11.15 1.96
C PHE A 183 23.54 10.41 3.31
N GLU A 184 24.40 10.70 4.27
CA GLU A 184 24.37 10.14 5.63
C GLU A 184 23.35 10.86 6.53
#